data_0f0ed8d18f4ddc471abc2c06752c8a6f
#
_entry.id   0f0ed8d18f4ddc471abc2c06752c8a6f
#
_cell.length_a   1.000
_cell.length_b   1.000
_cell.length_c   1.000
_cell.angle_alpha   90.00
_cell.angle_beta   90.00
_cell.angle_gamma   90.00
#
_symmetry.space_group_name_H-M   'P 1'
#
loop_
_entity.id
_entity.type
_entity.pdbx_description
1 polymer ?
#
loop_
_entity_poly.entity_id
_entity_poly.type
_entity_poly.pdbx_seq_one_letter_code
_entity_poly.pdbx_strand_id
1 'polypeptide(L)'
;MTTGLVILLSLLLLAALLAPAGLRRLFRPSRAPGTSPDELGLAAEDVSFATVRGKRLSAWFIAPDPAPGPAVVVLHGWGSSAAELLPLAAPLHRAGLGVLLLDARCHGRSDDDDFASMPRFAEDLDHALDWLKARPEVDPTRTAAIGHSVGGAAVILAASRRDDLRAAVAVAAFAHPRWMMRRWLGAFRIPYPILGWWVLRHVERAIGHRYDDIAAVTVVDRIRCPLLLAHGTDDPQVPFADARAILAARGGASVELLPIDGFGHGEPEGVPRLVPGLMDFLSRAL
;
A
#
# COMPACT_ATOMS: atom_id res chain seq x y z
N MET A 1 4.56 4.92 51.85
CA MET A 1 3.96 4.80 50.45
C MET A 1 2.63 4.08 50.61
N THR A 2 1.55 4.73 50.24
CA THR A 2 0.22 4.22 50.46
C THR A 2 -0.11 3.07 49.52
N THR A 3 -0.86 2.06 49.96
CA THR A 3 -1.34 0.92 49.18
C THR A 3 -1.90 1.35 47.82
N GLY A 4 -2.54 2.50 47.73
CA GLY A 4 -3.05 3.09 46.50
C GLY A 4 -1.99 3.42 45.46
N LEU A 5 -0.80 3.90 45.88
CA LEU A 5 0.31 4.18 44.95
C LEU A 5 0.90 2.89 44.39
N VAL A 6 1.00 1.84 45.20
CA VAL A 6 1.49 0.52 44.74
C VAL A 6 0.51 -0.08 43.71
N ILE A 7 -0.80 -0.02 43.98
CA ILE A 7 -1.84 -0.48 43.04
C ILE A 7 -1.78 0.30 41.71
N LEU A 8 -1.66 1.63 41.78
CA LEU A 8 -1.58 2.48 40.59
C LEU A 8 -0.32 2.15 39.78
N LEU A 9 0.83 2.02 40.42
CA LEU A 9 2.09 1.65 39.75
C LEU A 9 2.01 0.25 39.13
N SER A 10 1.37 -0.71 39.83
CA SER A 10 1.16 -2.08 39.30
C SER A 10 0.24 -2.08 38.10
N LEU A 11 -0.84 -1.29 38.10
CA LEU A 11 -1.74 -1.13 36.96
C LEU A 11 -1.07 -0.44 35.79
N LEU A 12 -0.25 0.56 36.02
CA LEU A 12 0.53 1.22 34.98
C LEU A 12 1.57 0.29 34.35
N LEU A 13 2.25 -0.50 35.20
CA LEU A 13 3.19 -1.51 34.73
C LEU A 13 2.50 -2.61 33.91
N LEU A 14 1.37 -3.12 34.40
CA LEU A 14 0.55 -4.09 33.67
C LEU A 14 0.06 -3.52 32.33
N ALA A 15 -0.44 -2.30 32.32
CA ALA A 15 -0.85 -1.61 31.10
C ALA A 15 0.34 -1.44 30.12
N ALA A 16 1.54 -1.09 30.64
CA ALA A 16 2.75 -0.98 29.82
C ALA A 16 3.22 -2.32 29.26
N LEU A 17 3.05 -3.42 30.00
CA LEU A 17 3.38 -4.78 29.55
C LEU A 17 2.36 -5.33 28.54
N LEU A 18 1.08 -5.02 28.70
CA LEU A 18 0.01 -5.48 27.80
C LEU A 18 -0.17 -4.61 26.57
N ALA A 19 0.23 -3.32 26.62
CA ALA A 19 0.09 -2.39 25.52
C ALA A 19 0.73 -2.87 24.21
N PRO A 20 1.93 -3.48 24.19
CA PRO A 20 2.52 -4.00 22.97
C PRO A 20 1.67 -5.07 22.28
N ALA A 21 1.11 -6.00 23.05
CA ALA A 21 0.24 -7.05 22.50
C ALA A 21 -1.12 -6.49 22.04
N GLY A 22 -1.67 -5.55 22.79
CA GLY A 22 -2.90 -4.84 22.44
C GLY A 22 -2.74 -3.99 21.17
N LEU A 23 -1.64 -3.26 21.07
CA LEU A 23 -1.29 -2.49 19.87
C LEU A 23 -1.11 -3.40 18.64
N ARG A 24 -0.38 -4.51 18.77
CA ARG A 24 -0.24 -5.48 17.67
C ARG A 24 -1.59 -6.02 17.21
N ARG A 25 -2.52 -6.28 18.14
CA ARG A 25 -3.86 -6.75 17.83
C ARG A 25 -4.70 -5.67 17.11
N LEU A 26 -4.50 -4.40 17.47
CA LEU A 26 -5.14 -3.26 16.81
C LEU A 26 -4.64 -3.07 15.36
N PHE A 27 -3.39 -3.46 15.06
CA PHE A 27 -2.80 -3.45 13.73
C PHE A 27 -3.02 -4.75 12.94
N ARG A 28 -3.99 -5.58 13.35
CA ARG A 28 -4.52 -6.65 12.53
C ARG A 28 -5.78 -6.15 11.82
N PRO A 29 -5.76 -6.05 10.49
CA PRO A 29 -6.94 -5.65 9.73
C PRO A 29 -8.02 -6.74 9.80
N SER A 30 -9.28 -6.33 9.68
CA SER A 30 -10.37 -7.27 9.45
C SER A 30 -10.27 -7.78 8.01
N ARG A 31 -10.49 -9.08 7.80
CA ARG A 31 -10.60 -9.65 6.46
C ARG A 31 -12.01 -9.41 5.94
N ALA A 32 -12.15 -8.63 4.87
CA ALA A 32 -13.42 -8.45 4.19
C ALA A 32 -13.61 -9.55 3.13
N PRO A 33 -14.80 -10.19 3.03
CA PRO A 33 -15.16 -11.00 1.89
C PRO A 33 -15.22 -10.08 0.65
N GLY A 34 -14.76 -10.56 -0.49
CA GLY A 34 -14.74 -9.78 -1.73
C GLY A 34 -15.26 -10.59 -2.91
N THR A 35 -15.63 -9.89 -3.98
CA THR A 35 -15.98 -10.45 -5.29
C THR A 35 -14.79 -11.19 -5.89
N SER A 36 -15.03 -12.25 -6.64
CA SER A 36 -13.99 -12.96 -7.39
C SER A 36 -13.87 -12.45 -8.82
N PRO A 37 -12.72 -12.66 -9.50
CA PRO A 37 -12.57 -12.29 -10.92
C PRO A 37 -13.60 -12.94 -11.83
N ASP A 38 -14.00 -14.18 -11.54
CA ASP A 38 -14.99 -14.92 -12.34
C ASP A 38 -16.35 -14.24 -12.38
N GLU A 39 -16.75 -13.58 -11.30
CA GLU A 39 -18.00 -12.80 -11.23
C GLU A 39 -17.99 -11.59 -12.17
N LEU A 40 -16.80 -11.14 -12.58
CA LEU A 40 -16.62 -10.07 -13.57
C LEU A 40 -16.27 -10.60 -14.96
N GLY A 41 -16.30 -11.92 -15.16
CA GLY A 41 -15.96 -12.56 -16.43
C GLY A 41 -14.48 -12.45 -16.79
N LEU A 42 -13.60 -12.26 -15.80
CA LEU A 42 -12.15 -12.20 -15.98
C LEU A 42 -11.54 -13.58 -15.73
N ALA A 43 -10.89 -14.14 -16.75
CA ALA A 43 -10.12 -15.38 -16.60
C ALA A 43 -8.85 -15.11 -15.80
N ALA A 44 -8.86 -15.45 -14.53
CA ALA A 44 -7.75 -15.25 -13.63
C ALA A 44 -7.27 -16.59 -13.03
N GLU A 45 -5.96 -16.76 -12.94
CA GLU A 45 -5.33 -17.87 -12.23
C GLU A 45 -5.23 -17.51 -10.74
N ASP A 46 -5.73 -18.39 -9.86
CA ASP A 46 -5.45 -18.31 -8.43
C ASP A 46 -4.00 -18.75 -8.18
N VAL A 47 -3.18 -17.81 -7.71
CA VAL A 47 -1.77 -18.08 -7.48
C VAL A 47 -1.38 -17.85 -6.01
N SER A 48 -0.37 -18.59 -5.56
CA SER A 48 0.20 -18.42 -4.24
C SER A 48 1.70 -18.66 -4.28
N PHE A 49 2.46 -17.73 -3.70
CA PHE A 49 3.92 -17.77 -3.68
C PHE A 49 4.50 -17.39 -2.32
N ALA A 50 5.75 -17.76 -2.10
CA ALA A 50 6.41 -17.52 -0.82
C ALA A 50 6.78 -16.04 -0.65
N THR A 51 6.70 -15.56 0.59
CA THR A 51 7.27 -14.32 1.07
C THR A 51 8.14 -14.61 2.30
N VAL A 52 8.62 -13.57 2.98
CA VAL A 52 9.50 -13.71 4.15
C VAL A 52 8.87 -14.52 5.28
N ARG A 53 9.70 -15.04 6.18
CA ARG A 53 9.31 -15.79 7.38
C ARG A 53 8.44 -17.01 7.11
N GLY A 54 8.61 -17.64 5.94
CA GLY A 54 7.86 -18.83 5.54
C GLY A 54 6.38 -18.60 5.30
N LYS A 55 5.98 -17.34 5.10
CA LYS A 55 4.59 -16.97 4.78
C LYS A 55 4.33 -17.09 3.29
N ARG A 56 3.05 -17.24 2.93
CA ARG A 56 2.58 -17.28 1.55
C ARG A 56 1.66 -16.11 1.27
N LEU A 57 1.86 -15.51 0.11
CA LEU A 57 0.97 -14.51 -0.46
C LEU A 57 0.01 -15.20 -1.42
N SER A 58 -1.22 -14.72 -1.46
CA SER A 58 -2.24 -15.10 -2.44
C SER A 58 -2.49 -13.94 -3.39
N ALA A 59 -2.73 -14.24 -4.64
CA ALA A 59 -3.05 -13.25 -5.65
C ALA A 59 -3.92 -13.85 -6.75
N TRP A 60 -4.52 -13.00 -7.57
CA TRP A 60 -5.11 -13.36 -8.86
C TRP A 60 -4.22 -12.86 -9.97
N PHE A 61 -3.84 -13.75 -10.87
CA PHE A 61 -3.03 -13.42 -12.05
C PHE A 61 -3.87 -13.52 -13.33
N ILE A 62 -3.92 -12.43 -14.07
CA ILE A 62 -4.50 -12.36 -15.42
C ILE A 62 -3.32 -12.17 -16.37
N ALA A 63 -3.11 -13.11 -17.29
CA ALA A 63 -2.01 -13.03 -18.24
C ALA A 63 -2.18 -11.85 -19.22
N PRO A 64 -1.09 -11.26 -19.71
CA PRO A 64 -1.18 -10.24 -20.77
C PRO A 64 -1.65 -10.85 -22.10
N ASP A 65 -2.29 -10.04 -22.94
CA ASP A 65 -2.66 -10.41 -24.29
C ASP A 65 -2.25 -9.29 -25.26
N PRO A 66 -1.30 -9.54 -26.18
CA PRO A 66 -0.58 -10.80 -26.41
C PRO A 66 0.49 -11.10 -25.37
N ALA A 67 0.78 -12.40 -25.18
CA ALA A 67 1.88 -12.86 -24.33
C ALA A 67 3.10 -13.25 -25.21
N PRO A 68 4.38 -13.04 -24.73
CA PRO A 68 4.73 -12.32 -23.51
C PRO A 68 4.49 -10.80 -23.64
N GLY A 69 3.99 -10.19 -22.56
CA GLY A 69 3.61 -8.78 -22.57
C GLY A 69 3.93 -8.06 -21.29
N PRO A 70 3.69 -6.73 -21.25
CA PRO A 70 3.87 -5.92 -20.04
C PRO A 70 2.91 -6.36 -18.95
N ALA A 71 3.30 -6.17 -17.68
CA ALA A 71 2.46 -6.57 -16.58
C ALA A 71 2.59 -5.63 -15.36
N VAL A 72 1.53 -5.61 -14.53
CA VAL A 72 1.45 -4.76 -13.35
C VAL A 72 1.06 -5.56 -12.11
N VAL A 73 1.69 -5.26 -10.96
CA VAL A 73 1.18 -5.66 -9.65
C VAL A 73 0.25 -4.57 -9.13
N VAL A 74 -0.94 -4.95 -8.67
CA VAL A 74 -1.92 -4.04 -8.08
C VAL A 74 -2.08 -4.38 -6.61
N LEU A 75 -1.81 -3.41 -5.71
CA LEU A 75 -1.72 -3.57 -4.27
C LEU A 75 -2.74 -2.71 -3.55
N HIS A 76 -3.60 -3.33 -2.77
CA HIS A 76 -4.69 -2.70 -2.02
C HIS A 76 -4.25 -1.85 -0.82
N GLY A 77 -5.20 -1.15 -0.19
CA GLY A 77 -5.04 -0.38 1.03
C GLY A 77 -5.19 -1.20 2.32
N TRP A 78 -5.11 -0.52 3.47
CA TRP A 78 -5.28 -1.14 4.79
C TRP A 78 -6.70 -1.64 5.02
N GLY A 79 -6.85 -2.87 5.51
CA GLY A 79 -8.14 -3.47 5.80
C GLY A 79 -8.94 -3.90 4.56
N SER A 80 -8.35 -3.77 3.37
CA SER A 80 -8.90 -4.13 2.08
C SER A 80 -8.35 -5.47 1.57
N SER A 81 -8.59 -5.80 0.32
CA SER A 81 -8.07 -7.00 -0.35
C SER A 81 -7.95 -6.77 -1.86
N ALA A 82 -7.37 -7.73 -2.56
CA ALA A 82 -7.30 -7.77 -4.02
C ALA A 82 -8.68 -7.59 -4.70
N ALA A 83 -9.75 -8.06 -4.05
CA ALA A 83 -11.12 -7.94 -4.57
C ALA A 83 -11.59 -6.49 -4.75
N GLU A 84 -11.18 -5.57 -3.88
CA GLU A 84 -11.55 -4.15 -3.98
C GLU A 84 -10.94 -3.47 -5.21
N LEU A 85 -9.82 -4.00 -5.71
CA LEU A 85 -9.13 -3.46 -6.88
C LEU A 85 -9.47 -4.17 -8.20
N LEU A 86 -10.36 -5.17 -8.17
CA LEU A 86 -10.87 -5.84 -9.39
C LEU A 86 -11.42 -4.87 -10.45
N PRO A 87 -12.09 -3.76 -10.13
CA PRO A 87 -12.53 -2.80 -11.13
C PRO A 87 -11.39 -2.22 -12.01
N LEU A 88 -10.15 -2.24 -11.54
CA LEU A 88 -8.97 -1.84 -12.32
C LEU A 88 -8.47 -2.95 -13.27
N ALA A 89 -8.76 -4.21 -12.98
CA ALA A 89 -8.24 -5.34 -13.73
C ALA A 89 -8.70 -5.34 -15.20
N ALA A 90 -9.99 -5.15 -15.43
CA ALA A 90 -10.55 -5.19 -16.77
C ALA A 90 -9.99 -4.10 -17.70
N PRO A 91 -9.91 -2.81 -17.31
CA PRO A 91 -9.29 -1.79 -18.19
C PRO A 91 -7.79 -2.04 -18.40
N LEU A 92 -7.03 -2.50 -17.41
CA LEU A 92 -5.62 -2.84 -17.55
C LEU A 92 -5.42 -4.00 -18.54
N HIS A 93 -6.18 -5.09 -18.37
CA HIS A 93 -6.11 -6.25 -19.26
C HIS A 93 -6.54 -5.91 -20.70
N ARG A 94 -7.62 -5.12 -20.90
CA ARG A 94 -8.03 -4.66 -22.25
C ARG A 94 -6.96 -3.83 -22.96
N ALA A 95 -6.03 -3.22 -22.20
CA ALA A 95 -4.88 -2.53 -22.77
C ALA A 95 -3.67 -3.46 -23.03
N GLY A 96 -3.85 -4.78 -22.93
CA GLY A 96 -2.81 -5.76 -23.18
C GLY A 96 -1.89 -6.05 -21.99
N LEU A 97 -2.20 -5.49 -20.80
CA LEU A 97 -1.37 -5.69 -19.62
C LEU A 97 -1.74 -6.98 -18.87
N GLY A 98 -0.75 -7.74 -18.46
CA GLY A 98 -0.91 -8.73 -17.39
C GLY A 98 -1.18 -8.03 -16.07
N VAL A 99 -2.04 -8.61 -15.22
CA VAL A 99 -2.43 -8.01 -13.95
C VAL A 99 -2.28 -9.02 -12.82
N LEU A 100 -1.49 -8.69 -11.80
CA LEU A 100 -1.40 -9.44 -10.56
C LEU A 100 -2.05 -8.65 -9.43
N LEU A 101 -3.26 -9.05 -9.05
CA LEU A 101 -4.00 -8.47 -7.93
C LEU A 101 -3.55 -9.15 -6.63
N LEU A 102 -2.76 -8.46 -5.83
CA LEU A 102 -2.08 -9.02 -4.66
C LEU A 102 -2.87 -8.80 -3.38
N ASP A 103 -3.05 -9.85 -2.58
CA ASP A 103 -3.37 -9.75 -1.16
C ASP A 103 -2.08 -9.64 -0.35
N ALA A 104 -1.85 -8.54 0.36
CA ALA A 104 -0.73 -8.41 1.29
C ALA A 104 -0.90 -9.32 2.52
N ARG A 105 0.19 -9.64 3.23
CA ARG A 105 0.11 -10.42 4.50
C ARG A 105 -0.92 -9.82 5.46
N CYS A 106 -1.61 -10.65 6.20
CA CYS A 106 -2.70 -10.31 7.11
C CYS A 106 -3.98 -9.81 6.41
N HIS A 107 -4.04 -9.80 5.08
CA HIS A 107 -5.20 -9.34 4.30
C HIS A 107 -5.67 -10.43 3.34
N GLY A 108 -6.92 -10.28 2.88
CA GLY A 108 -7.52 -11.17 1.90
C GLY A 108 -7.29 -12.65 2.20
N ARG A 109 -6.70 -13.37 1.26
CA ARG A 109 -6.43 -14.82 1.33
C ARG A 109 -4.97 -15.15 1.69
N SER A 110 -4.11 -14.13 1.84
CA SER A 110 -2.71 -14.30 2.24
C SER A 110 -2.57 -14.73 3.70
N ASP A 111 -1.43 -15.32 4.03
CA ASP A 111 -1.13 -15.79 5.39
C ASP A 111 -1.16 -14.65 6.42
N ASP A 112 -1.55 -15.00 7.64
CA ASP A 112 -1.41 -14.13 8.79
C ASP A 112 0.04 -14.01 9.24
N ASP A 113 0.37 -12.83 9.73
CA ASP A 113 1.60 -12.53 10.45
C ASP A 113 1.26 -11.88 11.80
N ASP A 114 2.25 -11.57 12.62
CA ASP A 114 2.05 -10.96 13.93
C ASP A 114 1.37 -9.57 13.84
N PHE A 115 1.64 -8.81 12.77
CA PHE A 115 0.97 -7.53 12.43
C PHE A 115 1.21 -7.17 10.96
N ALA A 116 0.39 -6.26 10.43
CA ALA A 116 0.62 -5.61 9.13
C ALA A 116 1.29 -4.24 9.31
N SER A 117 2.02 -3.79 8.30
CA SER A 117 2.63 -2.45 8.27
C SER A 117 3.00 -2.05 6.83
N MET A 118 3.12 -0.76 6.56
CA MET A 118 3.51 -0.27 5.23
C MET A 118 4.85 -0.85 4.74
N PRO A 119 5.93 -0.96 5.55
CA PRO A 119 7.15 -1.64 5.11
C PRO A 119 6.95 -3.11 4.73
N ARG A 120 6.02 -3.83 5.41
CA ARG A 120 5.69 -5.22 5.07
C ARG A 120 4.87 -5.31 3.78
N PHE A 121 4.01 -4.34 3.49
CA PHE A 121 3.35 -4.23 2.19
C PHE A 121 4.38 -4.04 1.07
N ALA A 122 5.40 -3.19 1.29
CA ALA A 122 6.47 -3.00 0.31
C ALA A 122 7.33 -4.26 0.11
N GLU A 123 7.59 -5.02 1.18
CA GLU A 123 8.29 -6.30 1.14
C GLU A 123 7.47 -7.36 0.38
N ASP A 124 6.15 -7.43 0.61
CA ASP A 124 5.24 -8.32 -0.13
C ASP A 124 5.17 -7.95 -1.60
N LEU A 125 5.16 -6.64 -1.92
CA LEU A 125 5.22 -6.14 -3.28
C LEU A 125 6.52 -6.54 -3.98
N ASP A 126 7.67 -6.49 -3.30
CA ASP A 126 8.95 -6.93 -3.86
C ASP A 126 8.88 -8.41 -4.29
N HIS A 127 8.36 -9.28 -3.41
CA HIS A 127 8.17 -10.71 -3.73
C HIS A 127 7.16 -10.94 -4.87
N ALA A 128 6.09 -10.15 -4.92
CA ALA A 128 5.11 -10.23 -5.99
C ALA A 128 5.68 -9.81 -7.35
N LEU A 129 6.50 -8.76 -7.37
CA LEU A 129 7.21 -8.32 -8.59
C LEU A 129 8.22 -9.37 -9.07
N ASP A 130 8.96 -9.98 -8.15
CA ASP A 130 9.93 -11.03 -8.50
C ASP A 130 9.20 -12.28 -9.03
N TRP A 131 8.07 -12.66 -8.42
CA TRP A 131 7.23 -13.76 -8.92
C TRP A 131 6.66 -13.44 -10.32
N LEU A 132 6.13 -12.21 -10.50
CA LEU A 132 5.54 -11.78 -11.77
C LEU A 132 6.57 -11.81 -12.91
N LYS A 133 7.79 -11.33 -12.65
CA LYS A 133 8.89 -11.32 -13.63
C LYS A 133 9.39 -12.72 -14.00
N ALA A 134 9.16 -13.72 -13.16
CA ALA A 134 9.52 -15.11 -13.44
C ALA A 134 8.48 -15.84 -14.31
N ARG A 135 7.33 -15.21 -14.62
CA ARG A 135 6.29 -15.81 -15.45
C ARG A 135 6.68 -15.77 -16.93
N PRO A 136 6.56 -16.89 -17.67
CA PRO A 136 6.90 -16.92 -19.09
C PRO A 136 6.00 -16.05 -19.96
N GLU A 137 4.78 -15.72 -19.47
CA GLU A 137 3.83 -14.85 -20.16
C GLU A 137 4.17 -13.36 -20.01
N VAL A 138 5.11 -13.00 -19.12
CA VAL A 138 5.44 -11.61 -18.79
C VAL A 138 6.78 -11.21 -19.39
N ASP A 139 6.82 -10.01 -19.99
CA ASP A 139 8.08 -9.35 -20.31
C ASP A 139 8.67 -8.72 -19.02
N PRO A 140 9.75 -9.30 -18.46
CA PRO A 140 10.30 -8.85 -17.18
C PRO A 140 10.90 -7.45 -17.23
N THR A 141 11.13 -6.89 -18.43
CA THR A 141 11.65 -5.53 -18.62
C THR A 141 10.54 -4.47 -18.68
N ARG A 142 9.27 -4.89 -18.73
CA ARG A 142 8.09 -4.04 -18.88
C ARG A 142 7.11 -4.28 -17.74
N THR A 143 7.58 -4.10 -16.49
CA THR A 143 6.77 -4.33 -15.30
C THR A 143 6.56 -3.03 -14.51
N ALA A 144 5.37 -2.87 -13.94
CA ALA A 144 5.00 -1.73 -13.11
C ALA A 144 4.30 -2.16 -11.81
N ALA A 145 4.14 -1.21 -10.89
CA ALA A 145 3.38 -1.39 -9.65
C ALA A 145 2.35 -0.27 -9.50
N ILE A 146 1.14 -0.64 -9.09
CA ILE A 146 0.03 0.27 -8.76
C ILE A 146 -0.36 -0.02 -7.31
N GLY A 147 -0.49 1.01 -6.47
CA GLY A 147 -0.94 0.82 -5.09
C GLY A 147 -1.93 1.87 -4.65
N HIS A 148 -2.86 1.47 -3.78
CA HIS A 148 -3.85 2.36 -3.18
C HIS A 148 -3.55 2.62 -1.71
N SER A 149 -3.63 3.85 -1.25
CA SER A 149 -3.49 4.24 0.16
C SER A 149 -2.16 3.74 0.77
N VAL A 150 -2.20 2.83 1.75
CA VAL A 150 -1.01 2.15 2.29
C VAL A 150 -0.25 1.42 1.19
N GLY A 151 -0.96 0.77 0.25
CA GLY A 151 -0.35 0.15 -0.92
C GLY A 151 0.37 1.16 -1.82
N GLY A 152 -0.19 2.36 -1.98
CA GLY A 152 0.45 3.46 -2.72
C GLY A 152 1.74 3.95 -2.06
N ALA A 153 1.73 4.12 -0.73
CA ALA A 153 2.94 4.45 0.02
C ALA A 153 3.99 3.32 -0.03
N ALA A 154 3.54 2.06 -0.04
CA ALA A 154 4.39 0.89 -0.20
C ALA A 154 5.02 0.82 -1.60
N VAL A 155 4.27 1.16 -2.66
CA VAL A 155 4.79 1.29 -4.03
C VAL A 155 5.90 2.34 -4.10
N ILE A 156 5.72 3.51 -3.51
CA ILE A 156 6.75 4.56 -3.46
C ILE A 156 8.01 4.03 -2.74
N LEU A 157 7.84 3.35 -1.60
CA LEU A 157 8.96 2.78 -0.84
C LEU A 157 9.69 1.68 -1.64
N ALA A 158 8.97 0.76 -2.28
CA ALA A 158 9.56 -0.29 -3.11
C ALA A 158 10.29 0.31 -4.32
N ALA A 159 9.66 1.23 -5.05
CA ALA A 159 10.25 1.90 -6.21
C ALA A 159 11.51 2.72 -5.86
N SER A 160 11.62 3.22 -4.61
CA SER A 160 12.80 3.97 -4.18
C SER A 160 14.07 3.12 -3.99
N ARG A 161 13.92 1.79 -3.99
CA ARG A 161 15.01 0.82 -3.79
C ARG A 161 15.12 -0.24 -4.90
N ARG A 162 14.24 -0.18 -5.91
CA ARG A 162 14.26 -1.06 -7.10
C ARG A 162 14.59 -0.24 -8.35
N ASP A 163 15.52 -0.76 -9.14
CA ASP A 163 15.92 -0.15 -10.42
C ASP A 163 15.29 -0.85 -11.64
N ASP A 164 14.50 -1.90 -11.38
CA ASP A 164 13.96 -2.81 -12.38
C ASP A 164 12.47 -2.61 -12.66
N LEU A 165 11.86 -1.54 -12.10
CA LEU A 165 10.52 -1.10 -12.44
C LEU A 165 10.53 -0.10 -13.60
N ARG A 166 9.58 -0.26 -14.53
CA ARG A 166 9.37 0.68 -15.65
C ARG A 166 8.45 1.85 -15.27
N ALA A 167 7.52 1.61 -14.35
CA ALA A 167 6.62 2.63 -13.84
C ALA A 167 6.12 2.30 -12.43
N ALA A 168 5.78 3.33 -11.68
CA ALA A 168 5.12 3.25 -10.38
C ALA A 168 3.89 4.15 -10.35
N VAL A 169 2.81 3.69 -9.73
CA VAL A 169 1.58 4.47 -9.56
C VAL A 169 1.13 4.40 -8.11
N ALA A 170 0.98 5.54 -7.48
CA ALA A 170 0.51 5.67 -6.11
C ALA A 170 -0.82 6.44 -6.07
N VAL A 171 -1.90 5.75 -5.73
CA VAL A 171 -3.25 6.32 -5.62
C VAL A 171 -3.53 6.63 -4.17
N ALA A 172 -3.92 7.86 -3.85
CA ALA A 172 -4.27 8.31 -2.51
C ALA A 172 -3.22 8.01 -1.43
N ALA A 173 -1.92 8.05 -1.80
CA ALA A 173 -0.81 7.75 -0.89
C ALA A 173 -0.56 8.88 0.11
N PHE A 174 -0.27 8.52 1.37
CA PHE A 174 0.11 9.50 2.38
C PHE A 174 1.59 9.89 2.25
N ALA A 175 1.89 11.16 2.50
CA ALA A 175 3.24 11.71 2.39
C ALA A 175 4.19 11.18 3.48
N HIS A 176 3.68 10.99 4.70
CA HIS A 176 4.51 10.62 5.84
C HIS A 176 3.73 9.75 6.84
N PRO A 177 4.24 8.56 7.23
CA PRO A 177 3.55 7.68 8.18
C PRO A 177 3.22 8.36 9.51
N ARG A 178 4.11 9.22 10.01
CA ARG A 178 3.87 9.99 11.25
C ARG A 178 2.67 10.92 11.12
N TRP A 179 2.48 11.57 9.97
CA TRP A 179 1.34 12.47 9.74
C TRP A 179 0.05 11.67 9.70
N MET A 180 0.04 10.54 9.00
CA MET A 180 -1.09 9.62 8.95
C MET A 180 -1.44 9.10 10.34
N MET A 181 -0.48 8.62 11.11
CA MET A 181 -0.69 8.15 12.48
C MET A 181 -1.20 9.24 13.42
N ARG A 182 -0.72 10.48 13.27
CA ARG A 182 -1.23 11.62 14.08
C ARG A 182 -2.68 11.95 13.74
N ARG A 183 -3.07 11.93 12.46
CA ARG A 183 -4.47 12.10 12.04
C ARG A 183 -5.34 11.02 12.66
N TRP A 184 -4.90 9.78 12.58
CA TRP A 184 -5.61 8.63 13.14
C TRP A 184 -5.77 8.73 14.66
N LEU A 185 -4.70 9.04 15.40
CA LEU A 185 -4.78 9.28 16.85
C LEU A 185 -5.72 10.44 17.19
N GLY A 186 -5.73 11.51 16.37
CA GLY A 186 -6.64 12.64 16.53
C GLY A 186 -8.11 12.25 16.37
N ALA A 187 -8.43 11.36 15.40
CA ALA A 187 -9.78 10.83 15.22
C ALA A 187 -10.27 10.04 16.46
N PHE A 188 -9.38 9.37 17.16
CA PHE A 188 -9.66 8.68 18.43
C PHE A 188 -9.52 9.59 19.66
N ARG A 189 -9.31 10.92 19.47
CA ARG A 189 -9.10 11.89 20.55
C ARG A 189 -7.97 11.55 21.51
N ILE A 190 -6.95 10.85 21.04
CA ILE A 190 -5.76 10.49 21.82
C ILE A 190 -4.82 11.71 21.87
N PRO A 191 -4.49 12.26 23.06
CA PRO A 191 -3.63 13.44 23.18
C PRO A 191 -2.21 13.09 22.75
N TYR A 192 -1.69 13.86 21.78
CA TYR A 192 -0.40 13.59 21.16
C TYR A 192 0.81 13.83 22.08
N PRO A 193 0.88 14.90 22.92
CA PRO A 193 2.13 15.29 23.57
C PRO A 193 2.81 14.19 24.42
N ILE A 194 2.01 13.30 25.01
CA ILE A 194 2.53 12.23 25.88
C ILE A 194 2.18 10.86 25.28
N LEU A 195 0.88 10.52 25.25
CA LEU A 195 0.42 9.19 24.86
C LEU A 195 0.64 8.93 23.35
N GLY A 196 0.30 9.90 22.51
CA GLY A 196 0.49 9.76 21.06
C GLY A 196 1.97 9.65 20.69
N TRP A 197 2.86 10.44 21.31
CA TRP A 197 4.31 10.32 21.10
C TRP A 197 4.81 8.93 21.49
N TRP A 198 4.38 8.41 22.65
CA TRP A 198 4.76 7.08 23.10
C TRP A 198 4.27 5.98 22.13
N VAL A 199 3.02 6.07 21.65
CA VAL A 199 2.45 5.14 20.66
C VAL A 199 3.28 5.16 19.38
N LEU A 200 3.58 6.33 18.83
CA LEU A 200 4.38 6.43 17.60
C LEU A 200 5.77 5.84 17.76
N ARG A 201 6.44 6.11 18.86
CA ARG A 201 7.78 5.52 19.16
C ARG A 201 7.72 4.02 19.34
N HIS A 202 6.63 3.53 19.92
CA HIS A 202 6.41 2.08 20.06
C HIS A 202 6.19 1.43 18.70
N VAL A 203 5.39 2.05 17.82
CA VAL A 203 5.16 1.55 16.46
C VAL A 203 6.47 1.53 15.65
N GLU A 204 7.29 2.59 15.68
CA GLU A 204 8.61 2.61 15.02
C GLU A 204 9.48 1.41 15.47
N ARG A 205 9.51 1.10 16.77
CA ARG A 205 10.25 -0.07 17.28
C ARG A 205 9.63 -1.40 16.81
N ALA A 206 8.32 -1.49 16.79
CA ALA A 206 7.62 -2.71 16.38
C ALA A 206 7.82 -3.02 14.89
N ILE A 207 7.77 -2.00 14.02
CA ILE A 207 7.97 -2.17 12.58
C ILE A 207 9.45 -2.24 12.18
N GLY A 208 10.38 -1.92 13.09
CA GLY A 208 11.83 -1.93 12.84
C GLY A 208 12.35 -0.79 11.96
N HIS A 209 11.55 0.26 11.75
CA HIS A 209 11.89 1.41 10.91
C HIS A 209 11.53 2.72 11.60
N ARG A 210 12.33 3.77 11.38
CA ARG A 210 11.91 5.13 11.70
C ARG A 210 10.95 5.61 10.62
N TYR A 211 9.93 6.37 11.00
CA TYR A 211 8.99 6.91 10.03
C TYR A 211 9.67 7.77 8.96
N ASP A 212 10.70 8.53 9.36
CA ASP A 212 11.43 9.41 8.46
C ASP A 212 12.19 8.63 7.37
N ASP A 213 12.64 7.40 7.66
CA ASP A 213 13.42 6.58 6.73
C ASP A 213 12.55 5.92 5.63
N ILE A 214 11.24 5.81 5.88
CA ILE A 214 10.28 5.14 5.00
C ILE A 214 9.18 6.07 4.46
N ALA A 215 9.24 7.36 4.79
CA ALA A 215 8.23 8.33 4.36
C ALA A 215 8.34 8.62 2.85
N ALA A 216 7.20 8.67 2.14
CA ALA A 216 7.16 8.96 0.72
C ALA A 216 7.92 10.27 0.38
N VAL A 217 7.75 11.32 1.18
CA VAL A 217 8.47 12.60 1.00
C VAL A 217 10.00 12.50 1.22
N THR A 218 10.49 11.43 1.86
CA THR A 218 11.92 11.25 2.15
C THR A 218 12.60 10.33 1.12
N VAL A 219 11.81 9.47 0.45
CA VAL A 219 12.37 8.45 -0.44
C VAL A 219 12.05 8.69 -1.92
N VAL A 220 11.11 9.58 -2.22
CA VAL A 220 10.64 9.82 -3.61
C VAL A 220 11.74 10.28 -4.56
N ASP A 221 12.73 11.02 -4.07
CA ASP A 221 13.87 11.51 -4.83
C ASP A 221 14.82 10.41 -5.33
N ARG A 222 14.71 9.20 -4.75
CA ARG A 222 15.51 8.02 -5.11
C ARG A 222 14.86 7.17 -6.21
N ILE A 223 13.59 7.44 -6.56
CA ILE A 223 12.86 6.67 -7.58
C ILE A 223 13.46 6.98 -8.95
N ARG A 224 13.75 5.93 -9.72
CA ARG A 224 14.37 6.02 -11.04
C ARG A 224 13.40 5.85 -12.21
N CYS A 225 12.27 5.19 -11.98
CA CYS A 225 11.21 5.08 -12.97
C CYS A 225 10.23 6.26 -12.88
N PRO A 226 9.44 6.55 -13.93
CA PRO A 226 8.31 7.48 -13.82
C PRO A 226 7.34 7.07 -12.71
N LEU A 227 6.88 8.06 -11.92
CA LEU A 227 5.90 7.90 -10.86
C LEU A 227 4.65 8.75 -11.15
N LEU A 228 3.48 8.13 -11.16
CA LEU A 228 2.19 8.81 -11.15
C LEU A 228 1.65 8.88 -9.72
N LEU A 229 1.35 10.09 -9.25
CA LEU A 229 0.58 10.34 -8.03
C LEU A 229 -0.85 10.67 -8.44
N ALA A 230 -1.80 9.76 -8.27
CA ALA A 230 -3.22 10.01 -8.48
C ALA A 230 -3.90 10.26 -7.13
N HIS A 231 -4.70 11.33 -6.99
CA HIS A 231 -5.26 11.68 -5.69
C HIS A 231 -6.58 12.45 -5.80
N GLY A 232 -7.57 12.05 -5.00
CA GLY A 232 -8.82 12.78 -4.88
C GLY A 232 -8.64 14.14 -4.20
N THR A 233 -9.20 15.20 -4.78
CA THR A 233 -9.05 16.55 -4.21
C THR A 233 -9.78 16.72 -2.89
N ASP A 234 -10.83 15.93 -2.65
CA ASP A 234 -11.70 15.97 -1.47
C ASP A 234 -11.48 14.78 -0.53
N ASP A 235 -10.31 14.13 -0.61
CA ASP A 235 -9.96 12.98 0.24
C ASP A 235 -9.94 13.36 1.73
N PRO A 236 -10.87 12.81 2.56
CA PRO A 236 -10.96 13.15 3.97
C PRO A 236 -9.99 12.37 4.85
N GLN A 237 -9.43 11.26 4.34
CA GLN A 237 -8.52 10.38 5.09
C GLN A 237 -7.06 10.76 4.89
N VAL A 238 -6.69 10.93 3.61
CA VAL A 238 -5.36 11.38 3.20
C VAL A 238 -5.54 12.68 2.41
N PRO A 239 -5.34 13.86 3.03
CA PRO A 239 -5.56 15.12 2.35
C PRO A 239 -4.74 15.26 1.07
N PHE A 240 -5.30 15.85 0.02
CA PHE A 240 -4.63 16.13 -1.26
C PHE A 240 -3.27 16.84 -1.08
N ALA A 241 -3.11 17.57 0.03
CA ALA A 241 -1.85 18.19 0.43
C ALA A 241 -0.70 17.17 0.59
N ASP A 242 -0.99 15.90 0.90
CA ASP A 242 0.02 14.84 0.99
C ASP A 242 0.61 14.55 -0.41
N ALA A 243 -0.22 14.42 -1.45
CA ALA A 243 0.27 14.23 -2.82
C ALA A 243 1.12 15.43 -3.30
N ARG A 244 0.69 16.65 -2.98
CA ARG A 244 1.48 17.87 -3.26
C ARG A 244 2.81 17.89 -2.51
N ALA A 245 2.85 17.42 -1.27
CA ALA A 245 4.08 17.33 -0.50
C ALA A 245 5.06 16.30 -1.10
N ILE A 246 4.56 15.13 -1.55
CA ILE A 246 5.38 14.13 -2.24
C ILE A 246 5.94 14.73 -3.54
N LEU A 247 5.09 15.37 -4.36
CA LEU A 247 5.52 16.02 -5.60
C LEU A 247 6.60 17.10 -5.34
N ALA A 248 6.43 17.90 -4.30
CA ALA A 248 7.40 18.94 -3.94
C ALA A 248 8.76 18.37 -3.52
N ALA A 249 8.77 17.17 -2.92
CA ALA A 249 9.97 16.47 -2.44
C ALA A 249 10.67 15.64 -3.52
N ARG A 250 10.17 15.58 -4.77
CA ARG A 250 10.63 14.66 -5.82
C ARG A 250 12.11 14.80 -6.22
N GLY A 251 12.75 15.90 -5.88
CA GLY A 251 14.13 16.16 -6.35
C GLY A 251 14.23 16.07 -7.87
N GLY A 252 15.08 15.16 -8.36
CA GLY A 252 15.26 14.86 -9.78
C GLY A 252 14.37 13.73 -10.33
N ALA A 253 13.52 13.10 -9.51
CA ALA A 253 12.63 12.02 -9.96
C ALA A 253 11.54 12.54 -10.91
N SER A 254 11.18 11.72 -11.90
CA SER A 254 10.08 12.01 -12.83
C SER A 254 8.75 11.69 -12.14
N VAL A 255 8.06 12.71 -11.65
CA VAL A 255 6.79 12.56 -10.91
C VAL A 255 5.71 13.40 -11.57
N GLU A 256 4.61 12.74 -11.95
CA GLU A 256 3.39 13.38 -12.46
C GLU A 256 2.32 13.36 -11.36
N LEU A 257 1.50 14.42 -11.28
CA LEU A 257 0.36 14.50 -10.37
C LEU A 257 -0.94 14.52 -11.19
N LEU A 258 -1.82 13.57 -10.92
CA LEU A 258 -3.16 13.46 -11.48
C LEU A 258 -4.19 13.78 -10.38
N PRO A 259 -4.69 15.01 -10.28
CA PRO A 259 -5.80 15.33 -9.39
C PRO A 259 -7.09 14.72 -9.94
N ILE A 260 -7.91 14.16 -9.04
CA ILE A 260 -9.24 13.63 -9.37
C ILE A 260 -10.25 14.53 -8.66
N ASP A 261 -10.80 15.50 -9.37
CA ASP A 261 -11.62 16.56 -8.80
C ASP A 261 -12.90 16.03 -8.14
N GLY A 262 -13.17 16.53 -6.94
CA GLY A 262 -14.37 16.17 -6.16
C GLY A 262 -14.38 14.72 -5.69
N PHE A 263 -13.22 14.05 -5.65
CA PHE A 263 -13.12 12.66 -5.29
C PHE A 263 -12.53 12.46 -3.90
N GLY A 264 -13.00 11.41 -3.20
CA GLY A 264 -12.56 11.03 -1.85
C GLY A 264 -11.39 10.04 -1.86
N HIS A 265 -11.38 9.12 -0.88
CA HIS A 265 -10.22 8.27 -0.62
C HIS A 265 -10.12 7.01 -1.49
N GLY A 266 -11.18 6.58 -2.16
CA GLY A 266 -11.12 5.34 -2.95
C GLY A 266 -12.49 4.71 -3.15
N GLU A 267 -13.52 5.54 -3.24
CA GLU A 267 -14.84 5.09 -3.57
C GLU A 267 -14.85 4.48 -4.99
N PRO A 268 -15.61 3.40 -5.24
CA PRO A 268 -15.65 2.71 -6.55
C PRO A 268 -15.99 3.63 -7.73
N GLU A 269 -16.75 4.71 -7.48
CA GLU A 269 -17.12 5.73 -8.46
C GLU A 269 -15.91 6.53 -8.98
N GLY A 270 -14.76 6.46 -8.33
CA GLY A 270 -13.52 7.10 -8.77
C GLY A 270 -12.75 6.34 -9.82
N VAL A 271 -12.93 5.03 -9.87
CA VAL A 271 -12.21 4.21 -10.85
C VAL A 271 -12.39 4.70 -12.28
N PRO A 272 -13.62 5.02 -12.77
CA PRO A 272 -13.81 5.56 -14.12
C PRO A 272 -13.09 6.88 -14.38
N ARG A 273 -12.86 7.71 -13.36
CA ARG A 273 -12.13 8.99 -13.49
C ARG A 273 -10.60 8.80 -13.44
N LEU A 274 -10.14 7.80 -12.69
CA LEU A 274 -8.74 7.44 -12.59
C LEU A 274 -8.23 6.79 -13.88
N VAL A 275 -9.01 5.87 -14.46
CA VAL A 275 -8.59 4.99 -15.55
C VAL A 275 -8.02 5.74 -16.75
N PRO A 276 -8.62 6.81 -17.31
CA PRO A 276 -8.06 7.47 -18.49
C PRO A 276 -6.64 8.01 -18.27
N GLY A 277 -6.40 8.72 -17.19
CA GLY A 277 -5.07 9.25 -16.88
C GLY A 277 -4.06 8.17 -16.50
N LEU A 278 -4.50 7.11 -15.81
CA LEU A 278 -3.69 5.94 -15.51
C LEU A 278 -3.24 5.23 -16.78
N MET A 279 -4.16 5.00 -17.74
CA MET A 279 -3.86 4.32 -19.00
C MET A 279 -2.93 5.14 -19.88
N ASP A 280 -3.16 6.46 -19.98
CA ASP A 280 -2.25 7.38 -20.68
C ASP A 280 -0.83 7.30 -20.11
N PHE A 281 -0.68 7.38 -18.80
CA PHE A 281 0.61 7.27 -18.12
C PHE A 281 1.30 5.92 -18.39
N LEU A 282 0.59 4.80 -18.21
CA LEU A 282 1.15 3.45 -18.40
C LEU A 282 1.54 3.20 -19.85
N SER A 283 0.75 3.66 -20.84
CA SER A 283 1.06 3.48 -22.26
C SER A 283 2.34 4.22 -22.72
N ARG A 284 2.70 5.31 -22.05
CA ARG A 284 3.96 6.05 -22.28
C ARG A 284 5.16 5.39 -21.59
N ALA A 285 4.92 4.66 -20.50
CA ALA A 285 5.97 4.12 -19.65
C ALA A 285 6.31 2.66 -19.97
N LEU A 286 5.33 1.86 -20.40
CA LEU A 286 5.44 0.42 -20.71
C LEU A 286 5.45 0.15 -22.20
#